data_b6b23d0f1de4cba9583ccba7def4fc22
#
_entry.id   b6b23d0f1de4cba9583ccba7def4fc22
#
_cell.length_a   1.000
_cell.length_b   1.000
_cell.length_c   1.000
_cell.angle_alpha   90.00
_cell.angle_beta   90.00
_cell.angle_gamma   90.00
#
_symmetry.space_group_name_H-M   'P 1'
#
loop_
_entity.id
_entity.type
_entity.pdbx_description
1 polymer ?
#
loop_
_entity_poly.entity_id
_entity_poly.type
_entity_poly.pdbx_seq_one_letter_code
_entity_poly.pdbx_strand_id
1 'polypeptide(L)'
;MVQRLGDLLQGRRTAASRLARSTTIPTLKTAVPGDLSFVLPHRHLTSLIEAMRAFDKVAPGLYSKNTLLYGVEVKFYSSKVAVGEQFETAVRGLYAIGDGAGITRGLMQASVTGVVVARDIAEKSGV
;
A
#
# COMPACT_ATOMS: atom_id res chain seq x y z
N MET A 1 0.86 7.91 10.66
CA MET A 1 1.91 8.91 10.97
C MET A 1 2.25 9.68 9.72
N VAL A 2 2.61 10.98 9.84
CA VAL A 2 3.09 11.79 8.71
C VAL A 2 4.43 12.44 9.05
N GLN A 3 5.36 12.45 8.10
CA GLN A 3 6.67 13.09 8.24
C GLN A 3 7.02 13.85 6.97
N ARG A 4 7.59 15.05 7.09
CA ARG A 4 8.15 15.79 5.96
C ARG A 4 9.48 15.16 5.53
N LEU A 5 9.69 15.02 4.24
CA LEU A 5 10.96 14.50 3.72
C LEU A 5 12.17 15.29 4.24
N GLY A 6 12.06 16.61 4.31
CA GLY A 6 13.15 17.45 4.83
C GLY A 6 13.48 17.19 6.31
N ASP A 7 12.52 16.78 7.13
CA ASP A 7 12.77 16.40 8.52
C ASP A 7 13.36 14.99 8.61
N LEU A 8 12.87 14.04 7.79
CA LEU A 8 13.43 12.70 7.69
C LEU A 8 14.90 12.73 7.27
N LEU A 9 15.25 13.52 6.26
CA LEU A 9 16.64 13.67 5.79
C LEU A 9 17.58 14.28 6.84
N GLN A 10 17.02 15.00 7.82
CA GLN A 10 17.77 15.58 8.94
C GLN A 10 17.74 14.68 10.19
N GLY A 11 17.23 13.45 10.08
CA GLY A 11 17.16 12.51 11.20
C GLY A 11 16.30 13.01 12.37
N ARG A 12 15.23 13.75 12.10
CA ARG A 12 14.36 14.29 13.15
C ARG A 12 12.87 14.13 12.85
N ARG A 13 12.08 14.02 13.90
CA ARG A 13 10.63 13.99 13.80
C ARG A 13 10.06 15.28 13.20
N THR A 14 8.96 15.18 12.46
CA THR A 14 8.14 16.34 12.11
C THR A 14 7.30 16.75 13.31
N ALA A 15 7.46 17.98 13.78
CA ALA A 15 6.60 18.56 14.82
C ALA A 15 5.34 19.20 14.19
N ALA A 16 4.23 19.25 14.93
CA ALA A 16 2.97 19.83 14.47
C ALA A 16 3.14 21.30 14.01
N SER A 17 3.91 22.10 14.75
CA SER A 17 4.21 23.49 14.40
C SER A 17 5.00 23.64 13.10
N ARG A 18 5.81 22.65 12.76
CA ARG A 18 6.61 22.63 11.53
C ARG A 18 5.76 22.18 10.34
N LEU A 19 4.85 21.22 10.58
CA LEU A 19 3.88 20.79 9.58
C LEU A 19 2.91 21.93 9.23
N ALA A 20 2.42 22.66 10.22
CA ALA A 20 1.52 23.81 10.03
C ALA A 20 2.15 24.94 9.20
N ARG A 21 3.49 25.07 9.19
CA ARG A 21 4.23 26.05 8.38
C ARG A 21 4.72 25.49 7.05
N SER A 22 4.36 24.25 6.74
CA SER A 22 4.72 23.64 5.45
C SER A 22 3.87 24.21 4.33
N THR A 23 4.43 24.32 3.14
CA THR A 23 3.69 24.68 1.92
C THR A 23 2.75 23.56 1.47
N THR A 24 3.05 22.33 1.88
CA THR A 24 2.22 21.16 1.55
C THR A 24 1.26 20.89 2.71
N ILE A 25 -0.03 20.91 2.40
CA ILE A 25 -1.10 20.64 3.37
C ILE A 25 -1.38 19.13 3.40
N PRO A 26 -1.40 18.50 4.60
CA PRO A 26 -1.75 17.10 4.73
C PRO A 26 -3.17 16.81 4.21
N THR A 27 -3.29 15.87 3.27
CA THR A 27 -4.59 15.40 2.77
C THR A 27 -5.27 14.45 3.76
N LEU A 28 -4.49 13.64 4.48
CA LEU A 28 -4.99 12.78 5.56
C LEU A 28 -4.98 13.55 6.89
N LYS A 29 -6.11 14.15 7.23
CA LYS A 29 -6.25 15.03 8.43
C LYS A 29 -6.04 14.30 9.76
N THR A 30 -6.25 12.98 9.79
CA THR A 30 -6.06 12.13 10.97
C THR A 30 -4.62 11.70 11.18
N ALA A 31 -3.72 11.97 10.23
CA ALA A 31 -2.31 11.60 10.34
C ALA A 31 -1.60 12.45 11.40
N VAL A 32 -0.97 11.79 12.35
CA VAL A 32 -0.21 12.44 13.44
C VAL A 32 1.22 12.71 12.97
N PRO A 33 1.74 13.94 13.13
CA PRO A 33 3.13 14.25 12.84
C PRO A 33 4.09 13.44 13.69
N GLY A 34 5.11 12.86 13.07
CA GLY A 34 6.00 11.95 13.79
C GLY A 34 7.32 11.69 13.08
N ASP A 35 7.90 10.54 13.38
CA ASP A 35 9.15 10.04 12.81
C ASP A 35 8.96 8.61 12.31
N LEU A 36 9.09 8.45 11.00
CA LEU A 36 8.92 7.16 10.34
C LEU A 36 10.00 6.14 10.71
N SER A 37 11.13 6.58 11.25
CA SER A 37 12.18 5.68 11.73
C SER A 37 11.74 4.80 12.92
N PHE A 38 10.68 5.19 13.64
CA PHE A 38 10.11 4.36 14.70
C PHE A 38 9.18 3.24 14.21
N VAL A 39 8.74 3.31 12.95
CA VAL A 39 7.77 2.36 12.39
C VAL A 39 8.27 1.61 11.16
N LEU A 40 9.35 2.07 10.54
CA LEU A 40 9.96 1.44 9.38
C LEU A 40 11.42 1.10 9.65
N PRO A 41 11.90 -0.10 9.29
CA PRO A 41 13.31 -0.44 9.35
C PRO A 41 14.17 0.53 8.54
N HIS A 42 15.35 0.84 9.02
CA HIS A 42 16.29 1.79 8.39
C HIS A 42 16.52 1.49 6.90
N ARG A 43 16.70 0.22 6.54
CA ARG A 43 16.91 -0.19 5.13
C ARG A 43 15.76 0.22 4.21
N HIS A 44 14.50 0.15 4.72
CA HIS A 44 13.34 0.56 3.93
C HIS A 44 13.27 2.08 3.75
N LEU A 45 13.60 2.83 4.80
CA LEU A 45 13.69 4.29 4.70
C LEU A 45 14.78 4.73 3.72
N THR A 46 15.96 4.09 3.76
CA THR A 46 17.04 4.34 2.81
C THR A 46 16.60 4.07 1.38
N SER A 47 16.01 2.91 1.12
CA SER A 47 15.50 2.56 -0.21
C SER A 47 14.42 3.53 -0.71
N LEU A 48 13.51 3.97 0.17
CA LEU A 48 12.49 4.97 -0.17
C LEU A 48 13.12 6.32 -0.54
N ILE A 49 14.11 6.80 0.22
CA ILE A 49 14.81 8.06 -0.04
C ILE A 49 15.54 7.98 -1.38
N GLU A 50 16.23 6.87 -1.65
CA GLU A 50 16.95 6.66 -2.91
C GLU A 50 15.98 6.58 -4.11
N ALA A 51 14.87 5.85 -3.97
CA ALA A 51 13.83 5.77 -4.98
C ALA A 51 13.22 7.15 -5.26
N MET A 52 12.88 7.92 -4.24
CA MET A 52 12.35 9.28 -4.42
C MET A 52 13.33 10.19 -5.14
N ARG A 53 14.62 10.11 -4.82
CA ARG A 53 15.69 10.86 -5.51
C ARG A 53 15.79 10.46 -6.98
N ALA A 54 15.67 9.17 -7.28
CA ALA A 54 15.70 8.68 -8.66
C ALA A 54 14.47 9.13 -9.45
N PHE A 55 13.28 9.02 -8.84
CA PHE A 55 12.02 9.44 -9.46
C PHE A 55 11.88 10.95 -9.64
N ASP A 56 12.56 11.76 -8.84
CA ASP A 56 12.54 13.23 -8.99
C ASP A 56 13.07 13.69 -10.37
N LYS A 57 13.89 12.86 -11.03
CA LYS A 57 14.37 13.11 -12.40
C LYS A 57 13.25 13.01 -13.44
N VAL A 58 12.24 12.18 -13.18
CA VAL A 58 11.09 11.94 -14.06
C VAL A 58 9.90 12.78 -13.65
N ALA A 59 9.73 12.98 -12.34
CA ALA A 59 8.66 13.76 -11.73
C ALA A 59 9.27 14.83 -10.82
N PRO A 60 9.74 15.96 -11.36
CA PRO A 60 10.38 17.03 -10.59
C PRO A 60 9.50 17.54 -9.45
N GLY A 61 10.08 17.64 -8.25
CA GLY A 61 9.39 18.05 -7.02
C GLY A 61 9.02 16.88 -6.11
N LEU A 62 9.13 15.64 -6.54
CA LEU A 62 8.90 14.48 -5.69
C LEU A 62 9.88 14.42 -4.50
N TYR A 63 11.14 14.80 -4.71
CA TYR A 63 12.18 14.86 -3.68
C TYR A 63 12.24 16.24 -2.98
N SER A 64 11.13 16.96 -2.92
CA SER A 64 11.06 18.23 -2.21
C SER A 64 11.12 18.03 -0.69
N LYS A 65 11.78 18.96 0.03
CA LYS A 65 11.78 19.00 1.50
C LYS A 65 10.36 19.09 2.09
N ASN A 66 9.39 19.54 1.32
CA ASN A 66 8.00 19.69 1.72
C ASN A 66 7.13 18.48 1.36
N THR A 67 7.65 17.50 0.64
CA THR A 67 6.95 16.24 0.37
C THR A 67 6.60 15.54 1.67
N LEU A 68 5.34 15.11 1.79
CA LEU A 68 4.83 14.44 2.96
C LEU A 68 4.84 12.92 2.75
N LEU A 69 5.47 12.23 3.67
CA LEU A 69 5.50 10.77 3.72
C LEU A 69 4.51 10.29 4.77
N TYR A 70 3.66 9.35 4.40
CA TYR A 70 2.70 8.73 5.29
C TYR A 70 3.11 7.28 5.54
N GLY A 71 3.07 6.84 6.76
CA GLY A 71 3.37 5.46 7.18
C GLY A 71 2.77 5.17 8.54
N VAL A 72 2.52 3.96 8.82
CA VAL A 72 2.63 2.76 7.97
C VAL A 72 1.24 2.39 7.48
N GLU A 73 1.10 1.96 6.22
CA GLU A 73 -0.07 1.24 5.78
C GLU A 73 0.17 -0.24 6.05
N VAL A 74 -0.66 -0.85 6.89
CA VAL A 74 -0.53 -2.26 7.25
C VAL A 74 -1.70 -3.02 6.66
N LYS A 75 -1.39 -4.01 5.84
CA LYS A 75 -2.37 -4.97 5.32
C LYS A 75 -2.00 -6.35 5.85
N PHE A 76 -2.92 -6.96 6.60
CA PHE A 76 -2.72 -8.29 7.14
C PHE A 76 -3.21 -9.34 6.15
N TYR A 77 -2.29 -10.12 5.61
CA TYR A 77 -2.57 -11.27 4.74
C TYR A 77 -2.26 -12.58 5.48
N SER A 78 -2.65 -12.65 6.74
CA SER A 78 -2.31 -13.78 7.62
C SER A 78 -3.13 -15.04 7.32
N SER A 79 -4.30 -14.89 6.72
CA SER A 79 -5.16 -16.01 6.35
C SER A 79 -5.22 -16.14 4.83
N LYS A 80 -4.99 -17.37 4.35
CA LYS A 80 -5.16 -17.74 2.95
C LYS A 80 -6.18 -18.86 2.89
N VAL A 81 -7.26 -18.64 2.15
CA VAL A 81 -8.27 -19.67 1.92
C VAL A 81 -7.69 -20.73 0.99
N ALA A 82 -7.83 -22.01 1.37
CA ALA A 82 -7.45 -23.11 0.51
C ALA A 82 -8.47 -23.26 -0.62
N VAL A 83 -7.99 -23.15 -1.87
CA VAL A 83 -8.82 -23.24 -3.07
C VAL A 83 -8.11 -24.08 -4.15
N GLY A 84 -8.89 -24.66 -5.04
CA GLY A 84 -8.41 -25.33 -6.24
C GLY A 84 -7.99 -24.35 -7.34
N GLU A 85 -7.64 -24.88 -8.52
CA GLU A 85 -7.18 -24.09 -9.67
C GLU A 85 -8.19 -23.05 -10.15
N GLN A 86 -9.50 -23.32 -10.01
CA GLN A 86 -10.58 -22.42 -10.38
C GLN A 86 -11.11 -21.60 -9.19
N PHE A 87 -10.34 -21.50 -8.11
CA PHE A 87 -10.67 -20.78 -6.88
C PHE A 87 -11.90 -21.33 -6.14
N GLU A 88 -12.36 -22.54 -6.43
CA GLU A 88 -13.39 -23.22 -5.65
C GLU A 88 -12.78 -23.77 -4.36
N THR A 89 -13.51 -23.63 -3.24
CA THR A 89 -13.11 -24.16 -1.93
C THR A 89 -13.40 -25.66 -1.84
N ALA A 90 -13.10 -26.28 -0.69
CA ALA A 90 -13.54 -27.66 -0.43
C ALA A 90 -15.07 -27.82 -0.40
N VAL A 91 -15.80 -26.72 -0.28
CA VAL A 91 -17.26 -26.73 -0.37
C VAL A 91 -17.67 -26.42 -1.81
N ARG A 92 -18.35 -27.39 -2.44
CA ARG A 92 -18.80 -27.28 -3.83
C ARG A 92 -19.70 -26.04 -4.02
N GLY A 93 -19.40 -25.26 -5.07
CA GLY A 93 -20.11 -24.03 -5.41
C GLY A 93 -19.72 -22.80 -4.58
N LEU A 94 -18.79 -22.97 -3.62
CA LEU A 94 -18.27 -21.87 -2.83
C LEU A 94 -16.86 -21.48 -3.34
N TYR A 95 -16.73 -20.24 -3.83
CA TYR A 95 -15.49 -19.71 -4.36
C TYR A 95 -14.92 -18.64 -3.43
N ALA A 96 -13.60 -18.57 -3.33
CA ALA A 96 -12.90 -17.53 -2.59
C ALA A 96 -11.88 -16.86 -3.50
N ILE A 97 -12.01 -15.53 -3.70
CA ILE A 97 -11.23 -14.76 -4.66
C ILE A 97 -10.70 -13.44 -4.07
N GLY A 98 -9.73 -12.87 -4.77
CA GLY A 98 -9.22 -11.55 -4.49
C GLY A 98 -8.41 -11.44 -3.21
N ASP A 99 -8.19 -10.20 -2.78
CA ASP A 99 -7.36 -9.87 -1.63
C ASP A 99 -7.95 -10.40 -0.31
N GLY A 100 -9.27 -10.41 -0.20
CA GLY A 100 -9.97 -10.91 0.99
C GLY A 100 -9.76 -12.40 1.25
N ALA A 101 -9.51 -13.19 0.21
CA ALA A 101 -9.18 -14.61 0.31
C ALA A 101 -7.68 -14.86 0.58
N GLY A 102 -6.86 -13.82 0.65
CA GLY A 102 -5.40 -13.92 0.82
C GLY A 102 -4.65 -14.45 -0.41
N ILE A 103 -5.29 -14.47 -1.58
CA ILE A 103 -4.75 -15.07 -2.81
C ILE A 103 -4.01 -14.03 -3.65
N THR A 104 -4.54 -12.81 -3.73
CA THR A 104 -3.99 -11.72 -4.53
C THR A 104 -3.56 -10.54 -3.66
N ARG A 105 -2.79 -9.60 -4.25
CA ARG A 105 -2.30 -8.38 -3.56
C ARG A 105 -2.36 -7.15 -4.44
N GLY A 106 -3.22 -7.16 -5.44
CA GLY A 106 -3.35 -6.04 -6.36
C GLY A 106 -4.65 -6.07 -7.13
N LEU A 107 -5.18 -4.90 -7.46
CA LEU A 107 -6.48 -4.72 -8.11
C LEU A 107 -6.63 -5.56 -9.38
N MET A 108 -5.62 -5.54 -10.25
CA MET A 108 -5.66 -6.31 -11.51
C MET A 108 -5.73 -7.82 -11.25
N GLN A 109 -4.90 -8.33 -10.35
CA GLN A 109 -4.91 -9.75 -9.99
C GLN A 109 -6.26 -10.15 -9.37
N ALA A 110 -6.79 -9.34 -8.45
CA ALA A 110 -8.11 -9.58 -7.85
C ALA A 110 -9.22 -9.63 -8.89
N SER A 111 -9.21 -8.69 -9.86
CA SER A 111 -10.16 -8.67 -10.97
C SER A 111 -10.07 -9.92 -11.86
N VAL A 112 -8.86 -10.37 -12.16
CA VAL A 112 -8.64 -11.59 -12.96
C VAL A 112 -9.24 -12.82 -12.26
N THR A 113 -9.08 -12.97 -10.94
CA THR A 113 -9.69 -14.11 -10.22
C THR A 113 -11.22 -14.12 -10.35
N GLY A 114 -11.85 -12.95 -10.37
CA GLY A 114 -13.30 -12.83 -10.63
C GLY A 114 -13.70 -13.32 -12.02
N VAL A 115 -12.92 -12.98 -13.05
CA VAL A 115 -13.17 -13.45 -14.43
C VAL A 115 -13.01 -14.95 -14.55
N VAL A 116 -11.98 -15.54 -13.92
CA VAL A 116 -11.74 -16.98 -13.93
C VAL A 116 -12.93 -17.72 -13.31
N VAL A 117 -13.38 -17.29 -12.13
CA VAL A 117 -14.53 -17.90 -11.45
C VAL A 117 -15.83 -17.75 -12.26
N ALA A 118 -16.06 -16.59 -12.85
CA ALA A 118 -17.24 -16.36 -13.68
C ALA A 118 -17.30 -17.32 -14.88
N ARG A 119 -16.16 -17.57 -15.52
CA ARG A 119 -16.04 -18.56 -16.63
C ARG A 119 -16.29 -19.99 -16.14
N ASP A 120 -15.70 -20.39 -15.02
CA ASP A 120 -15.91 -21.71 -14.45
C ASP A 120 -17.39 -21.97 -14.08
N ILE A 121 -18.04 -20.95 -13.50
CA ILE A 121 -19.48 -21.04 -13.20
C ILE A 121 -20.31 -21.15 -14.48
N ALA A 122 -20.03 -20.37 -15.50
CA ALA A 122 -20.73 -20.41 -16.78
C ALA A 122 -20.60 -21.79 -17.44
N GLU A 123 -19.39 -22.32 -17.52
CA GLU A 123 -19.12 -23.66 -18.06
C GLU A 123 -19.87 -24.76 -17.28
N LYS A 124 -19.86 -24.71 -15.95
CA LYS A 124 -20.59 -25.67 -15.10
C LYS A 124 -22.11 -25.54 -15.20
N SER A 125 -22.62 -24.37 -15.55
CA SER A 125 -24.04 -24.09 -15.72
C SER A 125 -24.57 -24.36 -17.13
N GLY A 126 -23.69 -24.69 -18.07
CA GLY A 126 -24.06 -24.98 -19.46
C GLY A 126 -24.46 -23.75 -20.27
N VAL A 127 -23.97 -22.56 -19.87
CA VAL A 127 -24.20 -21.28 -20.54
C VAL A 127 -22.99 -20.86 -21.35
#